data_561547837c0dc6266e2118c997945a03
#
_entry.id   561547837c0dc6266e2118c997945a03
#
_cell.length_a   1.000
_cell.length_b   1.000
_cell.length_c   1.000
_cell.angle_alpha   90.00
_cell.angle_beta   90.00
_cell.angle_gamma   90.00
#
_symmetry.space_group_name_H-M   'P 1'
#
loop_
_entity.id
_entity.type
_entity.pdbx_description
1 polymer ?
#
loop_
_entity_poly.entity_id
_entity_poly.type
_entity_poly.pdbx_seq_one_letter_code
_entity_poly.pdbx_strand_id
1 'polypeptide(L)'
;MCTFFYNRDLTNKGINSIFLKNKYVIAFNEEWIEQANPMEIQVTCFHESRHAFQWKVITGVYTGTEVIDLMTIYKWKDEMSNYNSPTKKDISEEEYLKQTIVIDAIAFAHKMMLEHFEVKTFIPDCIKNNI
;
A
#
# COMPACT_ATOMS: atom_id res chain seq x y z
N MET A 1 -10.66 11.49 -7.36
CA MET A 1 -9.30 11.80 -6.88
C MET A 1 -9.13 11.32 -5.45
N CYS A 2 -7.99 10.75 -5.15
CA CYS A 2 -7.69 10.29 -3.79
C CYS A 2 -7.32 11.49 -2.89
N THR A 3 -7.93 11.56 -1.72
CA THR A 3 -7.70 12.65 -0.78
C THR A 3 -6.85 12.15 0.38
N PHE A 4 -5.92 12.98 0.84
CA PHE A 4 -5.08 12.68 2.00
C PHE A 4 -5.61 13.42 3.22
N PHE A 5 -5.61 12.78 4.38
CA PHE A 5 -5.91 13.45 5.65
C PHE A 5 -5.15 12.79 6.80
N TYR A 6 -5.02 13.51 7.91
CA TYR A 6 -4.35 13.04 9.11
C TYR A 6 -5.38 12.52 10.10
N ASN A 7 -5.06 11.43 10.79
CA ASN A 7 -5.97 10.78 11.71
C ASN A 7 -5.21 10.25 12.92
N ARG A 8 -5.54 10.74 14.11
CA ARG A 8 -4.91 10.31 15.38
C ARG A 8 -5.39 8.95 15.86
N ASP A 9 -6.56 8.51 15.44
CA ASP A 9 -7.09 7.21 15.85
C ASP A 9 -6.23 6.04 15.36
N LEU A 10 -5.44 6.24 14.31
CA LEU A 10 -4.52 5.23 13.79
C LEU A 10 -3.40 4.87 14.76
N THR A 11 -3.02 5.77 15.67
CA THR A 11 -2.01 5.53 16.70
C THR A 11 -2.42 4.35 17.59
N ASN A 12 -3.68 4.32 18.01
CA ASN A 12 -4.19 3.25 18.88
C ASN A 12 -4.20 1.89 18.20
N LYS A 13 -4.18 1.87 16.85
CA LYS A 13 -4.18 0.66 16.04
C LYS A 13 -2.78 0.24 15.58
N GLY A 14 -1.75 1.04 15.89
CA GLY A 14 -0.39 0.79 15.47
C GLY A 14 -0.18 0.89 13.96
N ILE A 15 -0.98 1.71 13.27
CA ILE A 15 -0.95 1.88 11.82
C ILE A 15 -0.39 3.25 11.46
N ASN A 16 0.58 3.30 10.54
CA ASN A 16 1.17 4.55 10.07
C ASN A 16 0.33 5.22 8.98
N SER A 17 -0.31 4.42 8.13
CA SER A 17 -1.17 4.90 7.05
C SER A 17 -2.13 3.81 6.63
N ILE A 18 -3.22 4.19 5.98
CA ILE A 18 -4.20 3.24 5.45
C ILE A 18 -4.92 3.85 4.24
N PHE A 19 -5.19 3.02 3.22
CA PHE A 19 -6.10 3.38 2.15
C PHE A 19 -7.52 2.91 2.51
N LEU A 20 -8.44 3.86 2.57
CA LEU A 20 -9.85 3.62 2.85
C LEU A 20 -10.62 3.56 1.53
N LYS A 21 -10.78 2.36 0.98
CA LYS A 21 -11.35 2.14 -0.35
C LYS A 21 -12.77 2.71 -0.52
N ASN A 22 -13.59 2.61 0.52
CA ASN A 22 -14.99 3.06 0.46
C ASN A 22 -15.13 4.58 0.37
N LYS A 23 -14.12 5.31 0.84
CA LYS A 23 -14.10 6.78 0.80
C LYS A 23 -13.12 7.30 -0.26
N TYR A 24 -12.34 6.41 -0.85
CA TYR A 24 -11.26 6.74 -1.76
C TYR A 24 -10.30 7.77 -1.16
N VAL A 25 -9.82 7.49 0.04
CA VAL A 25 -9.00 8.39 0.86
C VAL A 25 -7.80 7.64 1.40
N ILE A 26 -6.67 8.32 1.45
CA ILE A 26 -5.49 7.85 2.17
C ILE A 26 -5.42 8.63 3.49
N ALA A 27 -5.41 7.89 4.61
CA ALA A 27 -5.30 8.46 5.95
C ALA A 27 -3.90 8.21 6.50
N PHE A 28 -3.31 9.23 7.10
CA PHE A 28 -2.01 9.15 7.75
C PHE A 28 -2.15 9.31 9.25
N ASN A 29 -1.34 8.55 9.99
CA ASN A 29 -1.21 8.73 11.42
C ASN A 29 -0.48 10.05 11.69
N GLU A 30 -1.16 11.03 12.28
CA GLU A 30 -0.61 12.36 12.55
C GLU A 30 0.66 12.30 13.41
N GLU A 31 0.65 11.49 14.47
CA GLU A 31 1.82 11.36 15.33
C GLU A 31 3.03 10.76 14.62
N TRP A 32 2.78 9.77 13.76
CA TRP A 32 3.86 9.18 12.95
C TRP A 32 4.43 10.19 11.97
N ILE A 33 3.59 10.95 11.27
CA ILE A 33 4.06 11.94 10.28
C ILE A 33 4.91 13.03 10.92
N GLU A 34 4.57 13.46 12.14
CA GLU A 34 5.34 14.48 12.85
C GLU A 34 6.77 14.04 13.16
N GLN A 35 7.02 12.75 13.27
CA GLN A 35 8.31 12.17 13.67
C GLN A 35 9.04 11.48 12.53
N ALA A 36 8.33 11.11 11.47
CA ALA A 36 8.91 10.30 10.39
C ALA A 36 9.90 11.07 9.54
N ASN A 37 10.90 10.35 9.03
CA ASN A 37 11.82 10.88 8.05
C ASN A 37 11.05 11.20 6.75
N PRO A 38 11.34 12.34 6.07
CA PRO A 38 10.68 12.67 4.80
C PRO A 38 10.72 11.56 3.75
N MET A 39 11.79 10.78 3.67
CA MET A 39 11.88 9.66 2.73
C MET A 39 10.93 8.52 3.10
N GLU A 40 10.74 8.24 4.38
CA GLU A 40 9.75 7.26 4.84
C GLU A 40 8.33 7.68 4.50
N ILE A 41 8.02 8.96 4.65
CA ILE A 41 6.72 9.53 4.27
C ILE A 41 6.51 9.35 2.76
N GLN A 42 7.54 9.62 1.96
CA GLN A 42 7.46 9.49 0.50
C GLN A 42 7.22 8.04 0.08
N VAL A 43 7.94 7.09 0.67
CA VAL A 43 7.73 5.65 0.43
C VAL A 43 6.27 5.27 0.73
N THR A 44 5.77 5.73 1.87
CA THR A 44 4.40 5.45 2.32
C THR A 44 3.37 6.05 1.36
N CYS A 45 3.61 7.27 0.87
CA CYS A 45 2.74 7.89 -0.15
C CYS A 45 2.66 7.04 -1.41
N PHE A 46 3.78 6.56 -1.91
CA PHE A 46 3.79 5.68 -3.09
C PHE A 46 3.05 4.36 -2.82
N HIS A 47 3.31 3.76 -1.66
CA HIS A 47 2.67 2.50 -1.27
C HIS A 47 1.14 2.63 -1.22
N GLU A 48 0.64 3.62 -0.51
CA GLU A 48 -0.81 3.82 -0.38
C GLU A 48 -1.46 4.28 -1.69
N SER A 49 -0.74 5.08 -2.49
CA SER A 49 -1.21 5.47 -3.82
C SER A 49 -1.35 4.26 -4.75
N ARG A 50 -0.48 3.26 -4.60
CA ARG A 50 -0.61 2.02 -5.38
C ARG A 50 -1.87 1.25 -4.99
N HIS A 51 -2.23 1.22 -3.71
CA HIS A 51 -3.50 0.63 -3.28
C HIS A 51 -4.70 1.36 -3.88
N ALA A 52 -4.65 2.68 -3.98
CA ALA A 52 -5.69 3.45 -4.65
C ALA A 52 -5.80 3.09 -6.15
N PHE A 53 -4.65 2.93 -6.82
CA PHE A 53 -4.59 2.46 -8.20
C PHE A 53 -5.20 1.06 -8.34
N GLN A 54 -4.82 0.13 -7.48
CA GLN A 54 -5.35 -1.24 -7.49
C GLN A 54 -6.88 -1.23 -7.36
N TRP A 55 -7.41 -0.40 -6.49
CA TRP A 55 -8.86 -0.25 -6.31
C TRP A 55 -9.53 0.25 -7.58
N LYS A 56 -8.94 1.22 -8.28
CA LYS A 56 -9.45 1.70 -9.58
C LYS A 56 -9.49 0.59 -10.62
N VAL A 57 -8.43 -0.23 -10.69
CA VAL A 57 -8.37 -1.35 -11.64
C VAL A 57 -9.46 -2.38 -11.30
N ILE A 58 -9.59 -2.75 -10.03
CA ILE A 58 -10.58 -3.72 -9.56
C ILE A 58 -12.00 -3.28 -9.87
N THR A 59 -12.30 -2.00 -9.71
CA THR A 59 -13.65 -1.45 -9.93
C THR A 59 -13.93 -1.09 -11.38
N GLY A 60 -12.97 -1.24 -12.28
CA GLY A 60 -13.15 -1.00 -13.70
C GLY A 60 -13.17 0.46 -14.11
N VAL A 61 -12.77 1.38 -13.24
CA VAL A 61 -12.77 2.83 -13.53
C VAL A 61 -11.40 3.37 -13.95
N TYR A 62 -10.38 2.50 -13.98
CA TYR A 62 -9.05 2.89 -14.44
C TYR A 62 -9.04 3.13 -15.95
N THR A 63 -8.54 4.30 -16.37
CA THR A 63 -8.49 4.70 -17.79
C THR A 63 -7.06 4.96 -18.27
N GLY A 64 -6.06 4.62 -17.48
CA GLY A 64 -4.65 4.82 -17.85
C GLY A 64 -4.13 3.77 -18.82
N THR A 65 -2.83 3.76 -19.03
CA THR A 65 -2.15 2.94 -20.03
C THR A 65 -1.49 1.68 -19.46
N GLU A 66 -1.35 1.57 -18.14
CA GLU A 66 -0.76 0.37 -17.54
C GLU A 66 -1.71 -0.82 -17.72
N VAL A 67 -1.18 -1.93 -18.23
CA VAL A 67 -1.97 -3.15 -18.47
C VAL A 67 -1.73 -4.12 -17.33
N ILE A 68 -2.81 -4.55 -16.69
CA ILE A 68 -2.78 -5.56 -15.62
C ILE A 68 -3.51 -6.80 -16.12
N ASP A 69 -2.89 -7.97 -16.03
CA ASP A 69 -3.51 -9.22 -16.49
C ASP A 69 -4.71 -9.61 -15.60
N LEU A 70 -5.63 -10.37 -16.18
CA LEU A 70 -6.88 -10.75 -15.52
C LEU A 70 -6.65 -11.57 -14.24
N MET A 71 -5.65 -12.46 -14.24
CA MET A 71 -5.38 -13.28 -13.05
C MET A 71 -4.95 -12.42 -11.88
N THR A 72 -4.12 -11.40 -12.15
CA THR A 72 -3.70 -10.43 -11.14
C THR A 72 -4.90 -9.63 -10.62
N ILE A 73 -5.76 -9.17 -11.52
CA ILE A 73 -6.97 -8.42 -11.13
C ILE A 73 -7.88 -9.26 -10.22
N TYR A 74 -8.09 -10.54 -10.56
CA TYR A 74 -8.89 -11.44 -9.73
C TYR A 74 -8.28 -11.66 -8.35
N LYS A 75 -6.97 -11.83 -8.28
CA LYS A 75 -6.27 -11.97 -6.99
C LYS A 75 -6.38 -10.70 -6.15
N TRP A 76 -6.17 -9.55 -6.75
CA TRP A 76 -6.31 -8.27 -6.06
C TRP A 76 -7.73 -8.07 -5.54
N LYS A 77 -8.73 -8.41 -6.34
CA LYS A 77 -10.14 -8.28 -5.96
C LYS A 77 -10.46 -9.15 -4.75
N ASP A 78 -10.01 -10.40 -4.77
CA ASP A 78 -10.21 -11.34 -3.67
C ASP A 78 -9.50 -10.85 -2.40
N GLU A 79 -8.23 -10.49 -2.51
CA GLU A 79 -7.43 -10.01 -1.39
C GLU A 79 -7.96 -8.68 -0.82
N MET A 80 -8.42 -7.77 -1.67
CA MET A 80 -9.00 -6.50 -1.22
C MET A 80 -10.31 -6.71 -0.46
N SER A 81 -11.10 -7.69 -0.86
CA SER A 81 -12.36 -8.06 -0.18
C SER A 81 -12.11 -8.75 1.15
N ASN A 82 -11.04 -9.54 1.26
CA ASN A 82 -10.68 -10.33 2.43
C ASN A 82 -9.35 -9.86 3.03
N TYR A 83 -9.10 -8.56 3.01
CA TYR A 83 -7.80 -7.99 3.35
C TYR A 83 -7.31 -8.39 4.74
N ASN A 84 -6.12 -8.97 4.78
CA ASN A 84 -5.44 -9.34 6.02
C ASN A 84 -4.57 -8.16 6.48
N SER A 85 -5.16 -7.31 7.33
CA SER A 85 -4.47 -6.16 7.90
C SER A 85 -3.29 -6.59 8.78
N PRO A 86 -2.19 -5.82 8.84
CA PRO A 86 -1.07 -6.12 9.73
C PRO A 86 -1.44 -6.10 11.21
N THR A 87 -2.59 -5.52 11.56
CA THR A 87 -3.10 -5.48 12.94
C THR A 87 -4.05 -6.64 13.27
N LYS A 88 -4.35 -7.50 12.30
CA LYS A 88 -5.22 -8.65 12.49
C LYS A 88 -4.51 -9.69 13.36
N LYS A 89 -5.15 -10.11 14.47
CA LYS A 89 -4.49 -10.92 15.53
C LYS A 89 -4.11 -12.33 15.10
N ASP A 90 -4.82 -12.90 14.13
CA ASP A 90 -4.70 -14.30 13.73
C ASP A 90 -3.84 -14.53 12.49
N ILE A 91 -3.13 -13.50 12.03
CA ILE A 91 -2.20 -13.65 10.91
C ILE A 91 -0.80 -13.18 11.33
N SER A 92 0.24 -13.78 10.72
CA SER A 92 1.62 -13.38 10.90
C SER A 92 1.97 -12.20 10.00
N GLU A 93 3.08 -11.52 10.31
CA GLU A 93 3.64 -10.49 9.43
C GLU A 93 3.96 -11.07 8.05
N GLU A 94 4.48 -12.29 7.99
CA GLU A 94 4.79 -12.96 6.73
C GLU A 94 3.53 -13.19 5.89
N GLU A 95 2.43 -13.64 6.48
CA GLU A 95 1.15 -13.82 5.78
C GLU A 95 0.65 -12.50 5.21
N TYR A 96 0.75 -11.42 5.98
CA TYR A 96 0.40 -10.08 5.51
C TYR A 96 1.24 -9.66 4.30
N LEU A 97 2.57 -9.82 4.41
CA LEU A 97 3.51 -9.40 3.36
C LEU A 97 3.39 -10.22 2.08
N LYS A 98 2.98 -11.48 2.16
CA LYS A 98 2.86 -12.36 1.00
C LYS A 98 1.61 -12.15 0.15
N GLN A 99 0.69 -11.31 0.57
CA GLN A 99 -0.46 -10.96 -0.26
C GLN A 99 0.04 -10.27 -1.54
N THR A 100 -0.49 -10.66 -2.70
CA THR A 100 -0.02 -10.11 -3.98
C THR A 100 -0.25 -8.60 -4.07
N ILE A 101 -1.33 -8.12 -3.48
CA ILE A 101 -1.66 -6.69 -3.43
C ILE A 101 -0.62 -5.90 -2.60
N VAL A 102 -0.08 -6.50 -1.55
CA VAL A 102 0.96 -5.89 -0.70
C VAL A 102 2.31 -5.92 -1.42
N ILE A 103 2.67 -7.07 -2.02
CA ILE A 103 3.91 -7.21 -2.79
C ILE A 103 3.95 -6.18 -3.92
N ASP A 104 2.87 -6.03 -4.67
CA ASP A 104 2.78 -5.05 -5.75
C ASP A 104 2.99 -3.62 -5.25
N ALA A 105 2.39 -3.26 -4.10
CA ALA A 105 2.53 -1.93 -3.53
C ALA A 105 3.97 -1.67 -3.05
N ILE A 106 4.61 -2.65 -2.44
CA ILE A 106 6.01 -2.55 -2.00
C ILE A 106 6.93 -2.41 -3.21
N ALA A 107 6.72 -3.23 -4.25
CA ALA A 107 7.51 -3.17 -5.48
C ALA A 107 7.37 -1.82 -6.18
N PHE A 108 6.16 -1.30 -6.26
CA PHE A 108 5.88 0.00 -6.84
C PHE A 108 6.60 1.12 -6.08
N ALA A 109 6.47 1.15 -4.75
CA ALA A 109 7.13 2.16 -3.93
C ALA A 109 8.65 2.09 -4.08
N HIS A 110 9.23 0.88 -4.07
CA HIS A 110 10.66 0.68 -4.29
C HIS A 110 11.11 1.25 -5.63
N LYS A 111 10.38 0.92 -6.70
CA LYS A 111 10.66 1.41 -8.06
C LYS A 111 10.61 2.93 -8.13
N MET A 112 9.57 3.54 -7.57
CA MET A 112 9.39 4.99 -7.59
C MET A 112 10.49 5.72 -6.81
N MET A 113 10.86 5.21 -5.65
CA MET A 113 11.94 5.78 -4.86
C MET A 113 13.28 5.71 -5.59
N LEU A 114 13.55 4.58 -6.23
CA LEU A 114 14.79 4.40 -6.99
C LEU A 114 14.84 5.33 -8.21
N GLU A 115 13.75 5.43 -8.96
CA GLU A 115 13.69 6.25 -10.18
C GLU A 115 13.73 7.76 -9.90
N HIS A 116 13.04 8.21 -8.84
CA HIS A 116 12.85 9.64 -8.61
C HIS A 116 13.81 10.23 -7.55
N PHE A 117 14.32 9.41 -6.65
CA PHE A 117 15.17 9.88 -5.54
C PHE A 117 16.49 9.15 -5.44
N GLU A 118 16.74 8.16 -6.28
CA GLU A 118 17.95 7.32 -6.25
C GLU A 118 18.15 6.63 -4.89
N VAL A 119 17.07 6.32 -4.20
CA VAL A 119 17.07 5.69 -2.88
C VAL A 119 16.53 4.26 -2.99
N LYS A 120 17.29 3.31 -2.43
CA LYS A 120 16.83 1.93 -2.31
C LYS A 120 16.04 1.77 -1.02
N THR A 121 14.79 1.31 -1.13
CA THR A 121 13.96 1.02 0.04
C THR A 121 14.27 -0.37 0.58
N PHE A 122 13.92 -0.60 1.85
CA PHE A 122 14.02 -1.91 2.46
C PHE A 122 12.92 -2.83 1.91
N ILE A 123 13.32 -4.03 1.48
CA ILE A 123 12.40 -5.07 1.02
C ILE A 123 12.51 -6.25 1.98
N PRO A 124 11.41 -6.68 2.63
CA PRO A 124 11.44 -7.82 3.54
C PRO A 124 11.95 -9.09 2.85
N ASP A 125 12.78 -9.87 3.56
CA ASP A 125 13.43 -11.06 3.00
C ASP A 125 12.44 -12.08 2.45
N CYS A 126 11.28 -12.24 3.10
CA CYS A 126 10.28 -13.24 2.70
C CYS A 126 9.67 -12.98 1.32
N ILE A 127 9.82 -11.78 0.77
CA ILE A 127 9.26 -11.40 -0.54
C ILE A 127 10.31 -10.90 -1.53
N LYS A 128 11.59 -10.91 -1.19
CA LYS A 128 12.67 -10.42 -2.07
C LYS A 128 12.65 -11.04 -3.47
N ASN A 129 12.34 -12.32 -3.57
CA ASN A 129 12.31 -13.01 -4.86
C ASN A 129 11.07 -12.70 -5.70
N ASN A 130 10.12 -11.96 -5.14
CA ASN A 130 8.87 -11.58 -5.81
C ASN A 130 8.91 -10.15 -6.37
N ILE A 131 10.02 -9.46 -6.17
CA ILE A 131 10.17 -8.06 -6.57
C ILE A 131 11.32 -7.87 -7.55
#